data_0be6f91abb019551f3eb63e14456c7f1
#
_entry.id   0be6f91abb019551f3eb63e14456c7f1
#
_cell.length_a   1.000
_cell.length_b   1.000
_cell.length_c   1.000
_cell.angle_alpha   90.00
_cell.angle_beta   90.00
_cell.angle_gamma   90.00
#
_symmetry.space_group_name_H-M   'P 1'
#
loop_
_entity.id
_entity.type
_entity.pdbx_description
1 polymer ?
#
loop_
_entity_poly.entity_id
_entity_poly.type
_entity_poly.pdbx_seq_one_letter_code
_entity_poly.pdbx_strand_id
1 'polypeptide(L)'
;MKQAINNLKDYAELAQASYFYFDLLKDSNGIARKIYELDSKGNKIEDTSYPRGYKEVAISLEHIVSKEYRGQEALINLKQDDTWKSNLLNTLDEKTNFNQLNGEFNPLQVQNFAKRYKICFHQPNTKSGFSATLFSEKRKQKDTESKEIKYTNKYGYINYILAIISTESKEVV
;
A
#
# COMPACT_ATOMS: atom_id res chain seq x y z
N MET A 1 5.84 9.24 -30.61
CA MET A 1 4.56 9.66 -30.02
C MET A 1 3.97 8.59 -29.09
N LYS A 2 3.70 7.36 -29.53
CA LYS A 2 3.10 6.29 -28.72
C LYS A 2 3.86 5.96 -27.41
N GLN A 3 5.20 5.98 -27.44
CA GLN A 3 6.04 5.73 -26.26
C GLN A 3 5.95 6.86 -25.23
N ALA A 4 5.89 8.11 -25.67
CA ALA A 4 5.74 9.26 -24.78
C ALA A 4 4.38 9.23 -24.03
N ILE A 5 3.31 8.84 -24.71
CA ILE A 5 1.97 8.68 -24.10
C ILE A 5 1.97 7.57 -23.07
N ASN A 6 2.61 6.43 -23.34
CA ASN A 6 2.72 5.33 -22.37
C ASN A 6 3.52 5.74 -21.13
N ASN A 7 4.64 6.44 -21.33
CA ASN A 7 5.43 6.95 -20.20
C ASN A 7 4.63 7.93 -19.33
N LEU A 8 3.85 8.82 -19.95
CA LEU A 8 3.00 9.77 -19.24
C LEU A 8 1.93 9.05 -18.40
N LYS A 9 1.31 8.01 -18.96
CA LYS A 9 0.35 7.17 -18.23
C LYS A 9 1.00 6.49 -17.03
N ASP A 10 2.19 5.92 -17.22
CA ASP A 10 2.94 5.25 -16.15
C ASP A 10 3.30 6.21 -15.02
N TYR A 11 3.73 7.44 -15.35
CA TYR A 11 4.01 8.46 -14.34
C TYR A 11 2.75 8.96 -13.62
N ALA A 12 1.62 9.05 -14.32
CA ALA A 12 0.35 9.42 -13.71
C ALA A 12 -0.14 8.36 -12.70
N GLU A 13 -0.01 7.06 -13.03
CA GLU A 13 -0.33 5.97 -12.10
C GLU A 13 0.59 5.99 -10.86
N LEU A 14 1.89 6.23 -11.02
CA LEU A 14 2.83 6.35 -9.92
C LEU A 14 2.56 7.59 -9.06
N ALA A 15 2.24 8.72 -9.68
CA ALA A 15 1.86 9.93 -8.97
C ALA A 15 0.57 9.72 -8.16
N GLN A 16 -0.44 9.08 -8.72
CA GLN A 16 -1.66 8.74 -8.00
C GLN A 16 -1.36 7.76 -6.85
N ALA A 17 -0.56 6.71 -7.11
CA ALA A 17 -0.20 5.74 -6.08
C ALA A 17 0.55 6.39 -4.91
N SER A 18 1.35 7.44 -5.14
CA SER A 18 2.09 8.11 -4.07
C SER A 18 1.21 8.72 -2.98
N TYR A 19 -0.04 9.06 -3.29
CA TYR A 19 -1.01 9.59 -2.32
C TYR A 19 -1.70 8.52 -1.46
N PHE A 20 -1.44 7.24 -1.69
CA PHE A 20 -2.00 6.17 -0.88
C PHE A 20 -1.20 5.98 0.41
N TYR A 21 -1.85 5.51 1.47
CA TYR A 21 -1.26 5.45 2.81
C TYR A 21 -0.35 4.23 3.00
N PHE A 22 0.85 4.29 2.45
CA PHE A 22 1.88 3.26 2.62
C PHE A 22 2.39 3.13 4.06
N ASP A 23 2.13 4.12 4.92
CA ASP A 23 2.37 4.05 6.37
C ASP A 23 1.67 2.85 7.01
N LEU A 24 0.58 2.36 6.37
CA LEU A 24 -0.18 1.21 6.84
C LEU A 24 0.47 -0.15 6.55
N LEU A 25 1.56 -0.20 5.79
CA LEU A 25 2.28 -1.47 5.53
C LEU A 25 2.90 -2.05 6.80
N LYS A 26 3.43 -1.18 7.68
CA LYS A 26 4.13 -1.58 8.89
C LYS A 26 3.80 -0.61 10.03
N ASP A 27 3.89 -1.12 11.24
CA ASP A 27 3.82 -0.29 12.44
C ASP A 27 5.18 0.39 12.73
N SER A 28 5.24 1.19 13.79
CA SER A 28 6.47 1.88 14.23
C SER A 28 7.62 0.94 14.61
N ASN A 29 7.34 -0.33 14.85
CA ASN A 29 8.33 -1.37 15.16
C ASN A 29 8.76 -2.16 13.91
N GLY A 30 8.26 -1.78 12.73
CA GLY A 30 8.53 -2.47 11.46
C GLY A 30 7.75 -3.77 11.28
N ILE A 31 6.76 -4.06 12.13
CA ILE A 31 5.92 -5.26 12.04
C ILE A 31 4.82 -4.99 11.02
N ALA A 32 4.58 -5.95 10.12
CA ALA A 32 3.52 -5.83 9.12
C ALA A 32 2.15 -5.69 9.80
N ARG A 33 1.43 -4.62 9.45
CA ARG A 33 0.03 -4.46 9.86
C ARG A 33 -0.85 -5.44 9.10
N LYS A 34 -2.01 -5.73 9.64
CA LYS A 34 -2.98 -6.68 9.06
C LYS A 34 -4.28 -5.99 8.73
N ILE A 35 -5.04 -6.61 7.84
CA ILE A 35 -6.43 -6.30 7.53
C ILE A 35 -7.23 -7.59 7.42
N TYR A 36 -8.55 -7.47 7.32
CA TYR A 36 -9.38 -8.62 6.97
C TYR A 36 -9.33 -8.89 5.47
N GLU A 37 -9.17 -10.16 5.08
CA GLU A 37 -9.33 -10.60 3.70
C GLU A 37 -10.78 -10.47 3.28
N LEU A 38 -11.02 -10.04 2.03
CA LEU A 38 -12.35 -9.91 1.46
C LEU A 38 -12.63 -10.99 0.44
N ASP A 39 -13.89 -11.43 0.38
CA ASP A 39 -14.38 -12.27 -0.70
C ASP A 39 -14.63 -11.46 -2.00
N SER A 40 -15.03 -12.12 -3.07
CA SER A 40 -15.33 -11.47 -4.35
C SER A 40 -16.51 -10.49 -4.31
N LYS A 41 -17.29 -10.47 -3.23
CA LYS A 41 -18.42 -9.56 -3.00
C LYS A 41 -18.05 -8.39 -2.08
N GLY A 42 -16.81 -8.37 -1.56
CA GLY A 42 -16.33 -7.34 -0.63
C GLY A 42 -16.69 -7.61 0.84
N ASN A 43 -17.15 -8.81 1.19
CA ASN A 43 -17.41 -9.17 2.58
C ASN A 43 -16.16 -9.77 3.22
N LYS A 44 -15.98 -9.58 4.53
CA LYS A 44 -14.93 -10.24 5.30
C LYS A 44 -15.10 -11.75 5.26
N ILE A 45 -14.02 -12.47 4.97
CA ILE A 45 -14.04 -13.95 4.97
C ILE A 45 -14.07 -14.44 6.41
N GLU A 46 -15.14 -15.16 6.80
CA GLU A 46 -15.26 -15.76 8.12
C GLU A 46 -14.25 -16.91 8.27
N ASP A 47 -13.53 -16.91 9.40
CA ASP A 47 -12.57 -17.96 9.74
C ASP A 47 -12.38 -18.00 11.26
N THR A 48 -12.95 -19.02 11.89
CA THR A 48 -12.93 -19.20 13.34
C THR A 48 -11.54 -19.57 13.90
N SER A 49 -10.57 -19.87 13.05
CA SER A 49 -9.17 -20.07 13.48
C SER A 49 -8.49 -18.76 13.88
N TYR A 50 -9.05 -17.61 13.49
CA TYR A 50 -8.55 -16.29 13.88
C TYR A 50 -9.29 -15.76 15.12
N PRO A 51 -8.59 -15.04 16.02
CA PRO A 51 -9.16 -14.56 17.28
C PRO A 51 -10.42 -13.69 17.14
N ARG A 52 -10.54 -12.98 15.99
CA ARG A 52 -11.67 -12.10 15.67
C ARG A 52 -12.73 -12.74 14.81
N GLY A 53 -12.61 -14.05 14.51
CA GLY A 53 -13.56 -14.79 13.68
C GLY A 53 -13.49 -14.49 12.18
N TYR A 54 -12.51 -13.72 11.73
CA TYR A 54 -12.31 -13.38 10.32
C TYR A 54 -10.86 -13.58 9.90
N LYS A 55 -10.65 -14.01 8.66
CA LYS A 55 -9.33 -14.22 8.09
C LYS A 55 -8.55 -12.90 8.04
N GLU A 56 -7.40 -12.88 8.71
CA GLU A 56 -6.48 -11.74 8.77
C GLU A 56 -5.28 -11.98 7.85
N VAL A 57 -4.93 -10.97 7.05
CA VAL A 57 -3.77 -11.01 6.15
C VAL A 57 -2.88 -9.78 6.34
N ALA A 58 -1.58 -9.93 6.08
CA ALA A 58 -0.67 -8.80 6.10
C ALA A 58 -1.04 -7.81 4.98
N ILE A 59 -1.01 -6.52 5.27
CA ILE A 59 -1.23 -5.47 4.28
C ILE A 59 -0.13 -5.55 3.22
N SER A 60 -0.53 -5.63 1.96
CA SER A 60 0.36 -5.65 0.79
C SER A 60 0.19 -4.40 -0.07
N LEU A 61 1.05 -4.26 -1.09
CA LEU A 61 0.91 -3.20 -2.09
C LEU A 61 -0.48 -3.24 -2.74
N GLU A 62 -0.95 -4.43 -3.10
CA GLU A 62 -2.24 -4.65 -3.74
C GLU A 62 -3.39 -4.13 -2.88
N HIS A 63 -3.34 -4.39 -1.57
CA HIS A 63 -4.36 -3.91 -0.63
C HIS A 63 -4.39 -2.38 -0.55
N ILE A 64 -3.20 -1.75 -0.46
CA ILE A 64 -3.11 -0.28 -0.30
C ILE A 64 -3.64 0.46 -1.53
N VAL A 65 -3.33 -0.01 -2.74
CA VAL A 65 -3.74 0.70 -3.96
C VAL A 65 -5.16 0.37 -4.40
N SER A 66 -5.77 -0.71 -3.88
CA SER A 66 -7.07 -1.23 -4.32
C SER A 66 -8.25 -0.45 -3.75
N LYS A 67 -9.18 -0.06 -4.62
CA LYS A 67 -10.46 0.51 -4.20
C LYS A 67 -11.37 -0.48 -3.46
N GLU A 68 -11.14 -1.80 -3.62
CA GLU A 68 -11.95 -2.84 -2.95
C GLU A 68 -11.70 -2.83 -1.44
N TYR A 69 -10.49 -2.48 -1.01
CA TYR A 69 -10.11 -2.38 0.40
C TYR A 69 -10.25 -0.97 0.98
N ARG A 70 -10.70 -0.01 0.18
CA ARG A 70 -10.84 1.39 0.61
C ARG A 70 -11.77 1.51 1.81
N GLY A 71 -11.34 2.26 2.81
CA GLY A 71 -12.08 2.47 4.06
C GLY A 71 -11.93 1.33 5.07
N GLN A 72 -11.24 0.24 4.72
CA GLN A 72 -10.92 -0.80 5.69
C GLN A 72 -9.81 -0.33 6.64
N GLU A 73 -10.03 -0.52 7.94
CA GLU A 73 -9.07 -0.14 8.97
C GLU A 73 -7.95 -1.19 9.09
N ALA A 74 -6.73 -0.70 9.23
CA ALA A 74 -5.60 -1.55 9.58
C ALA A 74 -5.75 -2.06 11.01
N LEU A 75 -5.60 -3.37 11.19
CA LEU A 75 -5.70 -4.02 12.50
C LEU A 75 -4.47 -3.72 13.33
N ILE A 76 -4.69 -3.37 14.59
CA ILE A 76 -3.63 -3.15 15.56
C ILE A 76 -3.12 -4.50 16.06
N ASN A 77 -1.80 -4.68 16.01
CA ASN A 77 -1.16 -5.84 16.61
C ASN A 77 -1.11 -5.66 18.13
N LEU A 78 -2.16 -6.11 18.84
CA LEU A 78 -2.16 -6.16 20.28
C LEU A 78 -1.15 -7.23 20.72
N LYS A 79 0.04 -6.84 21.14
CA LYS A 79 0.85 -7.69 22.01
C LYS A 79 0.14 -7.79 23.36
N GLN A 80 -0.02 -8.99 23.84
CA GLN A 80 -0.86 -9.37 24.99
C GLN A 80 -0.52 -8.63 26.31
N ASP A 81 0.61 -7.93 26.40
CA ASP A 81 1.13 -7.35 27.65
C ASP A 81 1.08 -5.80 27.76
N ASP A 82 0.61 -5.07 26.76
CA ASP A 82 0.67 -3.60 26.75
C ASP A 82 -0.71 -2.95 26.57
N THR A 83 -1.72 -3.38 27.28
CA THR A 83 -3.11 -2.89 27.18
C THR A 83 -3.25 -1.36 27.36
N TRP A 84 -2.44 -0.73 28.19
CA TRP A 84 -2.48 0.72 28.42
C TRP A 84 -1.81 1.52 27.30
N LYS A 85 -0.70 1.00 26.73
CA LYS A 85 -0.02 1.62 25.58
C LYS A 85 -0.84 1.46 24.31
N SER A 86 -1.53 0.32 24.12
CA SER A 86 -2.41 0.12 22.99
C SER A 86 -3.62 1.04 23.03
N ASN A 87 -4.19 1.30 24.22
CA ASN A 87 -5.28 2.26 24.40
C ASN A 87 -4.82 3.70 24.14
N LEU A 88 -3.59 4.07 24.53
CA LEU A 88 -3.03 5.39 24.25
C LEU A 88 -2.74 5.58 22.75
N LEU A 89 -2.20 4.57 22.09
CA LEU A 89 -1.95 4.59 20.64
C LEU A 89 -3.25 4.62 19.84
N ASN A 90 -4.28 3.86 20.27
CA ASN A 90 -5.62 3.91 19.70
C ASN A 90 -6.22 5.31 19.79
N THR A 91 -6.07 6.00 20.93
CA THR A 91 -6.58 7.36 21.12
C THR A 91 -5.85 8.40 20.25
N LEU A 92 -4.59 8.13 19.90
CA LEU A 92 -3.80 8.99 19.00
C LEU A 92 -4.11 8.69 17.51
N ASP A 93 -4.32 7.43 17.16
CA ASP A 93 -4.69 7.01 15.79
C ASP A 93 -6.15 7.34 15.45
N GLU A 94 -7.08 7.30 16.43
CA GLU A 94 -8.48 7.69 16.23
C GLU A 94 -8.67 9.18 15.88
N LYS A 95 -7.71 10.04 16.22
CA LYS A 95 -7.74 11.48 15.85
C LYS A 95 -7.24 11.77 14.44
N THR A 96 -6.65 10.79 13.77
CA THR A 96 -6.19 10.93 12.40
C THR A 96 -6.89 9.86 11.55
N ASN A 97 -7.64 10.28 10.53
CA ASN A 97 -8.26 9.38 9.53
C ASN A 97 -7.25 8.54 8.73
N PHE A 98 -6.01 8.42 9.21
CA PHE A 98 -4.88 7.76 8.54
C PHE A 98 -4.79 6.26 8.84
N ASN A 99 -5.76 5.68 9.58
CA ASN A 99 -5.77 4.24 9.86
C ASN A 99 -6.55 3.43 8.81
N GLN A 100 -7.18 4.09 7.85
CA GLN A 100 -7.97 3.45 6.80
C GLN A 100 -7.24 3.45 5.45
N LEU A 101 -7.37 2.36 4.72
CA LEU A 101 -6.88 2.26 3.36
C LEU A 101 -7.65 3.24 2.44
N ASN A 102 -6.92 3.94 1.58
CA ASN A 102 -7.47 4.95 0.69
C ASN A 102 -7.22 4.67 -0.80
N GLY A 103 -6.95 3.41 -1.16
CA GLY A 103 -6.72 2.98 -2.54
C GLY A 103 -7.86 3.30 -3.48
N GLU A 104 -7.53 3.57 -4.75
CA GLU A 104 -8.50 3.93 -5.79
C GLU A 104 -8.37 3.12 -7.07
N PHE A 105 -7.35 2.27 -7.16
CA PHE A 105 -7.15 1.45 -8.36
C PHE A 105 -8.22 0.37 -8.47
N ASN A 106 -8.74 0.20 -9.68
CA ASN A 106 -9.60 -0.95 -9.99
C ASN A 106 -8.78 -2.25 -10.07
N PRO A 107 -9.39 -3.45 -10.06
CA PRO A 107 -8.68 -4.72 -10.01
C PRO A 107 -7.62 -4.90 -11.12
N LEU A 108 -7.91 -4.44 -12.33
CA LEU A 108 -6.99 -4.54 -13.45
C LEU A 108 -5.77 -3.61 -13.25
N GLN A 109 -5.99 -2.39 -12.76
CA GLN A 109 -4.91 -1.46 -12.42
C GLN A 109 -4.05 -2.01 -11.29
N VAL A 110 -4.67 -2.54 -10.21
CA VAL A 110 -3.96 -3.20 -9.09
C VAL A 110 -3.05 -4.31 -9.61
N GLN A 111 -3.61 -5.22 -10.40
CA GLN A 111 -2.85 -6.34 -10.94
C GLN A 111 -1.66 -5.88 -11.81
N ASN A 112 -1.87 -4.91 -12.69
CA ASN A 112 -0.82 -4.40 -13.58
C ASN A 112 0.25 -3.65 -12.79
N PHE A 113 -0.16 -2.83 -11.82
CA PHE A 113 0.74 -2.06 -10.96
C PHE A 113 1.61 -2.99 -10.10
N ALA A 114 1.03 -3.93 -9.37
CA ALA A 114 1.75 -4.85 -8.50
C ALA A 114 2.65 -5.85 -9.26
N LYS A 115 2.25 -6.26 -10.47
CA LYS A 115 3.13 -7.05 -11.35
C LYS A 115 4.39 -6.27 -11.72
N ARG A 116 4.28 -4.97 -11.97
CA ARG A 116 5.36 -4.13 -12.50
C ARG A 116 6.22 -3.51 -11.41
N TYR A 117 5.62 -3.04 -10.34
CA TYR A 117 6.30 -2.29 -9.29
C TYR A 117 6.43 -3.06 -7.99
N LYS A 118 7.42 -2.65 -7.19
CA LYS A 118 7.61 -3.05 -5.80
C LYS A 118 7.99 -1.82 -5.00
N ILE A 119 7.53 -1.73 -3.76
CA ILE A 119 8.01 -0.71 -2.81
C ILE A 119 9.33 -1.18 -2.24
N CYS A 120 10.37 -0.37 -2.39
CA CYS A 120 11.68 -0.60 -1.79
C CYS A 120 11.79 0.06 -0.42
N PHE A 121 11.27 1.29 -0.32
CA PHE A 121 11.33 2.08 0.88
C PHE A 121 10.14 3.03 0.92
N HIS A 122 9.65 3.30 2.12
CA HIS A 122 8.66 4.33 2.38
C HIS A 122 9.09 5.13 3.61
N GLN A 123 9.17 6.46 3.43
CA GLN A 123 9.32 7.43 4.50
C GLN A 123 7.92 7.89 4.92
N PRO A 124 7.49 7.54 6.13
CA PRO A 124 6.20 7.97 6.65
C PRO A 124 6.05 9.49 6.68
N ASN A 125 4.80 9.94 6.69
CA ASN A 125 4.47 11.34 6.74
C ASN A 125 5.06 12.00 8.00
N THR A 126 5.81 13.08 7.79
CA THR A 126 6.39 13.87 8.87
C THR A 126 5.39 14.91 9.39
N LYS A 127 5.70 15.52 10.54
CA LYS A 127 4.88 16.64 11.07
C LYS A 127 4.80 17.83 10.11
N SER A 128 5.77 17.99 9.21
CA SER A 128 5.78 19.02 8.17
C SER A 128 5.01 18.62 6.89
N GLY A 129 4.32 17.48 6.90
CA GLY A 129 3.55 17.01 5.73
C GLY A 129 4.40 16.39 4.61
N PHE A 130 5.66 16.05 4.86
CA PHE A 130 6.52 15.39 3.90
C PHE A 130 6.40 13.87 4.00
N SER A 131 6.19 13.20 2.87
CA SER A 131 6.25 11.75 2.71
C SER A 131 6.96 11.39 1.41
N ALA A 132 7.64 10.26 1.37
CA ALA A 132 8.33 9.80 0.17
C ALA A 132 8.25 8.28 0.02
N THR A 133 7.98 7.81 -1.20
CA THR A 133 7.94 6.39 -1.52
C THR A 133 8.88 6.07 -2.66
N LEU A 134 9.79 5.13 -2.43
CA LEU A 134 10.71 4.63 -3.46
C LEU A 134 10.13 3.35 -4.07
N PHE A 135 9.71 3.45 -5.31
CA PHE A 135 9.29 2.32 -6.13
C PHE A 135 10.46 1.77 -6.94
N SER A 136 10.50 0.46 -7.12
CA SER A 136 11.38 -0.20 -8.07
C SER A 136 10.56 -0.85 -9.18
N GLU A 137 11.00 -0.68 -10.42
CA GLU A 137 10.37 -1.27 -11.60
C GLU A 137 11.05 -2.60 -11.95
N LYS A 138 10.26 -3.67 -11.98
CA LYS A 138 10.71 -5.01 -12.37
C LYS A 138 11.00 -5.07 -13.87
N ARG A 139 11.94 -5.92 -14.29
CA ARG A 139 12.28 -6.12 -15.70
C ARG A 139 11.17 -6.87 -16.44
N LYS A 140 10.86 -6.42 -17.65
CA LYS A 140 10.01 -7.17 -18.57
C LYS A 140 10.82 -8.29 -19.19
N GLN A 141 10.33 -9.51 -19.08
CA GLN A 141 10.88 -10.68 -19.75
C GLN A 141 9.79 -11.29 -20.62
N LYS A 142 10.09 -11.49 -21.89
CA LYS A 142 9.19 -12.20 -22.78
C LYS A 142 9.44 -13.69 -22.62
N ASP A 143 8.41 -14.42 -22.26
CA ASP A 143 8.45 -15.88 -22.23
C ASP A 143 8.61 -16.41 -23.65
N THR A 144 9.57 -17.30 -23.88
CA THR A 144 9.91 -17.82 -25.22
C THR A 144 8.84 -18.76 -25.77
N GLU A 145 8.12 -19.46 -24.90
CA GLU A 145 7.10 -20.44 -25.26
C GLU A 145 5.72 -19.80 -25.34
N SER A 146 5.27 -19.14 -24.28
CA SER A 146 3.91 -18.56 -24.22
C SER A 146 3.80 -17.19 -24.90
N LYS A 147 4.92 -16.55 -25.26
CA LYS A 147 5.02 -15.16 -25.75
C LYS A 147 4.46 -14.11 -24.77
N GLU A 148 4.07 -14.51 -23.57
CA GLU A 148 3.58 -13.61 -22.54
C GLU A 148 4.68 -12.73 -21.97
N ILE A 149 4.31 -11.52 -21.55
CA ILE A 149 5.22 -10.61 -20.85
C ILE A 149 5.10 -10.89 -19.35
N LYS A 150 6.19 -11.37 -18.75
CA LYS A 150 6.34 -11.55 -17.31
C LYS A 150 7.22 -10.45 -16.75
N TYR A 151 6.95 -10.06 -15.49
CA TYR A 151 7.79 -9.13 -14.75
C TYR A 151 8.62 -9.90 -13.73
N THR A 152 9.92 -9.65 -13.69
CA THR A 152 10.86 -10.36 -12.80
C THR A 152 11.87 -9.40 -12.19
N ASN A 153 12.29 -9.70 -10.96
CA ASN A 153 13.40 -9.01 -10.29
C ASN A 153 14.65 -9.91 -10.15
N LYS A 154 14.65 -11.09 -10.79
CA LYS A 154 15.77 -12.06 -10.71
C LYS A 154 17.12 -11.44 -11.04
N TYR A 155 17.16 -10.47 -11.96
CA TYR A 155 18.37 -9.78 -12.40
C TYR A 155 18.38 -8.30 -11.98
N GLY A 156 17.73 -7.96 -10.86
CA GLY A 156 17.56 -6.60 -10.36
C GLY A 156 16.42 -5.85 -11.05
N TYR A 157 16.34 -4.55 -10.76
CA TYR A 157 15.30 -3.67 -11.27
C TYR A 157 15.81 -2.84 -12.44
N ILE A 158 14.88 -2.34 -13.29
CA ILE A 158 15.24 -1.46 -14.42
C ILE A 158 15.41 -0.03 -13.94
N ASN A 159 14.44 0.43 -13.14
CA ASN A 159 14.36 1.81 -12.65
C ASN A 159 14.05 1.83 -11.15
N TYR A 160 14.47 2.94 -10.53
CA TYR A 160 14.03 3.33 -9.20
C TYR A 160 13.36 4.70 -9.34
N ILE A 161 12.12 4.81 -8.88
CA ILE A 161 11.30 6.00 -8.99
C ILE A 161 10.96 6.48 -7.59
N LEU A 162 11.41 7.69 -7.26
CA LEU A 162 11.09 8.34 -5.99
C LEU A 162 9.88 9.26 -6.20
N ALA A 163 8.78 8.91 -5.54
CA ALA A 163 7.61 9.77 -5.46
C ALA A 163 7.64 10.53 -4.12
N ILE A 164 7.56 11.85 -4.19
CA ILE A 164 7.60 12.73 -3.03
C ILE A 164 6.25 13.45 -2.95
N ILE A 165 5.67 13.48 -1.74
CA ILE A 165 4.49 14.27 -1.43
C ILE A 165 4.90 15.31 -0.40
N SER A 166 4.55 16.56 -0.65
CA SER A 166 4.62 17.65 0.32
C SER A 166 3.24 18.26 0.41
N THR A 167 2.66 18.26 1.60
CA THR A 167 1.46 19.05 1.87
C THR A 167 1.94 20.35 2.52
N GLU A 168 1.61 21.49 1.91
CA GLU A 168 1.81 22.77 2.59
C GLU A 168 0.96 22.75 3.87
N SER A 169 1.61 22.78 5.03
CA SER A 169 0.92 23.07 6.28
C SER A 169 0.38 24.50 6.12
N LYS A 170 -0.92 24.65 5.97
CA LYS A 170 -1.53 25.95 6.21
C LYS A 170 -1.31 26.25 7.69
N GLU A 171 -0.32 27.06 8.00
CA GLU A 171 -0.28 27.76 9.28
C GLU A 171 -1.58 28.54 9.37
N VAL A 172 -2.47 28.08 10.24
CA VAL A 172 -3.60 28.89 10.68
C VAL A 172 -2.99 29.92 11.64
N VAL A 173 -2.75 31.12 11.12
CA VAL A 173 -2.44 32.31 11.91
C VAL A 173 -3.71 32.73 12.66
#